data_df8869109bb559cc61e1153ebb95e882
#
_entry.id   df8869109bb559cc61e1153ebb95e882
#
_cell.length_a   1.000
_cell.length_b   1.000
_cell.length_c   1.000
_cell.angle_alpha   90.00
_cell.angle_beta   90.00
_cell.angle_gamma   90.00
#
_symmetry.space_group_name_H-M   'P 1'
#
loop_
_entity.id
_entity.type
_entity.pdbx_description
1 polymer ?
#
loop_
_entity_poly.entity_id
_entity_poly.type
_entity_poly.pdbx_seq_one_letter_code
_entity_poly.pdbx_strand_id
1 'polypeptide(L)'
;MKTIFFLALTLYSIMGQSQSLTGNQLLERSISFHDPANNWPTFNGSITVRMETPNSSDRLSQILIDLPGQRFELKASRDRTTTEYYLDGEQCTLKLDGSTEFSEEEAQTNRLNCERGRMYRNYYTYLYGLPMKLRDPGTHVDPKVESRAFKGKEYLVLKATYDQEVGSDVWFFYFDPETYAMEVYQFYKSEPDGTGKDTGEYILLSGMEEVQGIMMPKTRAWYYNKDDKYLGTDILEE
;
A
#
# COMPACT_ATOMS: atom_id res chain seq x y z
N MET A 1 37.74 -47.31 52.75
CA MET A 1 37.30 -45.93 52.56
C MET A 1 37.00 -45.75 51.07
N LYS A 2 35.70 -45.67 50.66
CA LYS A 2 35.30 -45.40 49.27
C LYS A 2 34.86 -43.95 49.20
N THR A 3 35.60 -43.13 48.48
CA THR A 3 35.33 -41.72 48.27
C THR A 3 34.37 -41.61 47.06
N ILE A 4 33.12 -41.15 47.28
CA ILE A 4 32.13 -40.88 46.23
C ILE A 4 32.30 -39.44 45.78
N PHE A 5 32.69 -39.25 44.51
CA PHE A 5 32.74 -37.93 43.85
C PHE A 5 31.36 -37.57 43.34
N PHE A 6 30.73 -36.56 43.92
CA PHE A 6 29.49 -36.01 43.42
C PHE A 6 29.84 -34.97 42.31
N LEU A 7 29.52 -35.31 41.07
CA LEU A 7 29.66 -34.42 39.94
C LEU A 7 28.36 -33.59 39.84
N ALA A 8 28.41 -32.34 40.30
CA ALA A 8 27.30 -31.40 40.19
C ALA A 8 27.23 -30.86 38.74
N LEU A 9 26.26 -31.34 37.96
CA LEU A 9 25.98 -30.86 36.64
C LEU A 9 25.12 -29.57 36.73
N THR A 10 25.76 -28.41 36.60
CA THR A 10 25.05 -27.12 36.52
C THR A 10 24.46 -26.96 35.11
N LEU A 11 23.13 -27.17 34.99
CA LEU A 11 22.37 -26.77 33.79
C LEU A 11 22.36 -25.24 33.71
N TYR A 12 23.14 -24.67 32.79
CA TYR A 12 22.97 -23.29 32.36
C TYR A 12 21.76 -23.23 31.46
N SER A 13 20.61 -22.77 31.99
CA SER A 13 19.45 -22.38 31.16
C SER A 13 19.82 -21.11 30.42
N ILE A 14 20.16 -21.22 29.14
CA ILE A 14 20.24 -20.08 28.23
C ILE A 14 18.83 -19.61 28.03
N MET A 15 18.38 -18.63 28.83
CA MET A 15 17.19 -17.84 28.52
C MET A 15 17.52 -17.04 27.25
N GLY A 16 17.15 -17.57 26.09
CA GLY A 16 17.13 -16.82 24.85
C GLY A 16 16.21 -15.64 25.06
N GLN A 17 16.75 -14.45 25.21
CA GLN A 17 15.96 -13.23 25.07
C GLN A 17 15.46 -13.24 23.63
N SER A 18 14.17 -13.54 23.41
CA SER A 18 13.48 -13.26 22.17
C SER A 18 13.54 -11.74 21.99
N GLN A 19 14.49 -11.28 21.20
CA GLN A 19 14.51 -9.87 20.81
C GLN A 19 13.20 -9.57 20.09
N SER A 20 12.43 -8.65 20.65
CA SER A 20 11.22 -8.17 19.99
C SER A 20 11.59 -7.60 18.61
N LEU A 21 10.84 -8.00 17.60
CA LEU A 21 11.02 -7.55 16.22
C LEU A 21 10.90 -6.01 16.17
N THR A 22 11.87 -5.34 15.57
CA THR A 22 11.78 -3.89 15.34
C THR A 22 10.94 -3.57 14.11
N GLY A 23 10.42 -2.33 14.00
CA GLY A 23 9.65 -1.90 12.85
C GLY A 23 10.38 -2.09 11.52
N ASN A 24 11.67 -1.71 11.47
CA ASN A 24 12.47 -1.93 10.26
C ASN A 24 12.67 -3.42 9.95
N GLN A 25 12.87 -4.27 10.95
CA GLN A 25 12.98 -5.72 10.72
C GLN A 25 11.66 -6.32 10.23
N LEU A 26 10.51 -5.86 10.73
CA LEU A 26 9.21 -6.28 10.21
C LEU A 26 9.02 -5.84 8.77
N LEU A 27 9.35 -4.59 8.45
CA LEU A 27 9.28 -4.06 7.09
C LEU A 27 10.17 -4.88 6.13
N GLU A 28 11.41 -5.18 6.52
CA GLU A 28 12.33 -5.99 5.70
C GLU A 28 11.78 -7.40 5.42
N ARG A 29 11.17 -8.05 6.41
CA ARG A 29 10.54 -9.36 6.21
C ARG A 29 9.35 -9.29 5.27
N SER A 30 8.52 -8.27 5.41
CA SER A 30 7.40 -8.06 4.50
C SER A 30 7.86 -7.75 3.07
N ILE A 31 8.88 -6.91 2.90
CA ILE A 31 9.46 -6.66 1.57
C ILE A 31 10.02 -7.95 0.98
N SER A 32 10.72 -8.77 1.78
CA SER A 32 11.23 -10.06 1.31
C SER A 32 10.12 -11.03 0.87
N PHE A 33 8.91 -10.93 1.44
CA PHE A 33 7.75 -11.67 0.98
C PHE A 33 7.19 -11.12 -0.33
N HIS A 34 7.01 -9.79 -0.41
CA HIS A 34 6.35 -9.16 -1.55
C HIS A 34 7.27 -8.94 -2.76
N ASP A 35 8.54 -8.63 -2.52
CA ASP A 35 9.53 -8.33 -3.56
C ASP A 35 10.91 -8.93 -3.22
N PRO A 36 11.02 -10.27 -3.26
CA PRO A 36 12.26 -10.96 -2.86
C PRO A 36 13.47 -10.64 -3.74
N ALA A 37 13.24 -10.25 -4.98
CA ALA A 37 14.30 -9.90 -5.94
C ALA A 37 14.61 -8.41 -6.01
N ASN A 38 13.93 -7.57 -5.21
CA ASN A 38 14.07 -6.11 -5.22
C ASN A 38 13.82 -5.49 -6.62
N ASN A 39 12.70 -5.91 -7.23
CA ASN A 39 12.30 -5.47 -8.57
C ASN A 39 11.63 -4.10 -8.58
N TRP A 40 11.02 -3.68 -7.44
CA TRP A 40 10.27 -2.44 -7.37
C TRP A 40 11.05 -1.20 -7.84
N PRO A 41 12.32 -0.96 -7.45
CA PRO A 41 13.06 0.22 -7.89
C PRO A 41 13.23 0.34 -9.41
N THR A 42 13.15 -0.77 -10.12
CA THR A 42 13.27 -0.84 -11.59
C THR A 42 11.97 -1.25 -12.27
N PHE A 43 10.86 -1.18 -11.55
CA PHE A 43 9.55 -1.61 -12.07
C PHE A 43 9.17 -0.78 -13.31
N ASN A 44 8.89 -1.51 -14.39
CA ASN A 44 8.36 -0.98 -15.65
C ASN A 44 7.32 -1.96 -16.16
N GLY A 45 6.06 -1.74 -15.80
CA GLY A 45 4.99 -2.69 -16.07
C GLY A 45 3.62 -2.05 -16.14
N SER A 46 2.71 -2.82 -16.73
CA SER A 46 1.29 -2.46 -16.81
C SER A 46 0.47 -3.32 -15.87
N ILE A 47 -0.51 -2.72 -15.25
CA ILE A 47 -1.53 -3.38 -14.43
C ILE A 47 -2.92 -2.93 -14.90
N THR A 48 -3.89 -3.82 -14.78
CA THR A 48 -5.30 -3.49 -15.00
C THR A 48 -6.04 -3.59 -13.68
N VAL A 49 -6.79 -2.54 -13.35
CA VAL A 49 -7.55 -2.45 -12.10
C VAL A 49 -9.00 -2.18 -12.41
N ARG A 50 -9.88 -3.08 -11.99
CA ARG A 50 -11.33 -2.86 -11.99
C ARG A 50 -11.76 -2.37 -10.61
N MET A 51 -12.35 -1.19 -10.55
CA MET A 51 -12.89 -0.58 -9.33
C MET A 51 -14.40 -0.74 -9.29
N GLU A 52 -14.88 -1.48 -8.32
CA GLU A 52 -16.29 -1.65 -8.01
C GLU A 52 -16.69 -0.68 -6.89
N THR A 53 -17.83 -0.01 -7.06
CA THR A 53 -18.40 0.88 -6.03
C THR A 53 -19.92 0.68 -5.92
N PRO A 54 -20.52 0.81 -4.72
CA PRO A 54 -21.94 0.45 -4.52
C PRO A 54 -22.96 1.18 -5.40
N ASN A 55 -22.63 2.42 -5.83
CA ASN A 55 -23.59 3.32 -6.47
C ASN A 55 -23.17 3.81 -7.85
N SER A 56 -22.21 3.16 -8.46
CA SER A 56 -21.70 3.54 -9.79
C SER A 56 -21.32 2.29 -10.57
N SER A 57 -21.34 2.37 -11.88
CA SER A 57 -20.74 1.36 -12.74
C SER A 57 -19.24 1.19 -12.46
N ASP A 58 -18.72 0.03 -12.77
CA ASP A 58 -17.30 -0.28 -12.59
C ASP A 58 -16.43 0.67 -13.43
N ARG A 59 -15.27 1.00 -12.88
CA ARG A 59 -14.22 1.69 -13.61
C ARG A 59 -13.10 0.73 -13.93
N LEU A 60 -12.80 0.57 -15.20
CA LEU A 60 -11.62 -0.15 -15.64
C LEU A 60 -10.48 0.83 -15.85
N SER A 61 -9.36 0.58 -15.19
CA SER A 61 -8.15 1.40 -15.26
C SER A 61 -6.99 0.57 -15.79
N GLN A 62 -6.47 0.92 -16.96
CA GLN A 62 -5.22 0.38 -17.49
C GLN A 62 -4.11 1.35 -17.13
N ILE A 63 -3.09 0.87 -16.43
CA ILE A 63 -2.08 1.69 -15.78
C ILE A 63 -0.71 1.20 -16.19
N LEU A 64 0.13 2.09 -16.72
CA LEU A 64 1.56 1.85 -16.89
C LEU A 64 2.31 2.62 -15.82
N ILE A 65 3.23 1.95 -15.13
CA ILE A 65 4.18 2.55 -14.20
C ILE A 65 5.58 2.19 -14.68
N ASP A 66 6.35 3.19 -15.08
CA ASP A 66 7.76 3.07 -15.46
C ASP A 66 8.59 3.95 -14.53
N LEU A 67 9.07 3.35 -13.43
CA LEU A 67 9.82 4.09 -12.40
C LEU A 67 11.16 4.62 -12.93
N PRO A 68 12.01 3.83 -13.64
CA PRO A 68 13.25 4.34 -14.21
C PRO A 68 13.03 5.44 -15.25
N GLY A 69 12.02 5.28 -16.10
CA GLY A 69 11.69 6.26 -17.14
C GLY A 69 10.89 7.45 -16.63
N GLN A 70 10.47 7.47 -15.35
CA GLN A 70 9.60 8.49 -14.75
C GLN A 70 8.30 8.70 -15.53
N ARG A 71 7.78 7.62 -16.15
CA ARG A 71 6.55 7.64 -16.93
C ARG A 71 5.40 6.99 -16.18
N PHE A 72 4.24 7.58 -16.34
CA PHE A 72 2.99 7.05 -15.84
C PHE A 72 1.89 7.27 -16.87
N GLU A 73 1.17 6.22 -17.20
CA GLU A 73 0.01 6.31 -18.06
C GLU A 73 -1.20 5.72 -17.35
N LEU A 74 -2.33 6.36 -17.50
CA LEU A 74 -3.61 5.85 -17.01
C LEU A 74 -4.67 6.05 -18.10
N LYS A 75 -5.31 4.95 -18.49
CA LYS A 75 -6.53 4.95 -19.27
C LYS A 75 -7.68 4.43 -18.40
N ALA A 76 -8.57 5.32 -17.98
CA ALA A 76 -9.68 5.01 -17.08
C ALA A 76 -11.01 5.11 -17.82
N SER A 77 -11.67 3.97 -17.98
CA SER A 77 -12.95 3.86 -18.67
C SER A 77 -14.09 3.58 -17.69
N ARG A 78 -15.17 4.33 -17.79
CA ARG A 78 -16.43 4.10 -17.08
C ARG A 78 -17.59 4.44 -18.01
N ASP A 79 -18.55 3.54 -18.15
CA ASP A 79 -19.67 3.67 -19.09
C ASP A 79 -19.18 3.88 -20.52
N ARG A 80 -19.43 5.07 -21.07
CA ARG A 80 -19.02 5.46 -22.44
C ARG A 80 -17.88 6.46 -22.48
N THR A 81 -17.34 6.82 -21.32
CA THR A 81 -16.32 7.86 -21.21
C THR A 81 -14.98 7.24 -20.83
N THR A 82 -13.95 7.65 -21.53
CA THR A 82 -12.56 7.26 -21.26
C THR A 82 -11.72 8.51 -21.06
N THR A 83 -11.12 8.63 -19.87
CA THR A 83 -10.12 9.67 -19.57
C THR A 83 -8.73 9.07 -19.60
N GLU A 84 -7.80 9.76 -20.26
CA GLU A 84 -6.43 9.28 -20.37
C GLU A 84 -5.43 10.35 -19.90
N TYR A 85 -4.44 9.91 -19.16
CA TYR A 85 -3.39 10.72 -18.56
C TYR A 85 -2.03 10.13 -18.95
N TYR A 86 -1.20 10.92 -19.59
CA TYR A 86 0.16 10.54 -19.99
C TYR A 86 1.14 11.50 -19.31
N LEU A 87 1.91 11.00 -18.36
CA LEU A 87 2.91 11.76 -17.64
C LEU A 87 4.30 11.24 -18.01
N ASP A 88 5.18 12.14 -18.43
CA ASP A 88 6.59 11.87 -18.72
C ASP A 88 7.43 12.96 -18.02
N GLY A 89 8.00 12.61 -16.88
CA GLY A 89 8.57 13.57 -15.95
C GLY A 89 7.54 14.62 -15.54
N GLU A 90 7.80 15.89 -15.89
CA GLU A 90 6.88 17.01 -15.64
C GLU A 90 5.88 17.25 -16.79
N GLN A 91 6.07 16.62 -17.92
CA GLN A 91 5.17 16.75 -19.07
C GLN A 91 3.87 16.00 -18.82
N CYS A 92 2.76 16.58 -19.31
CA CYS A 92 1.45 16.00 -19.12
C CYS A 92 0.63 16.16 -20.41
N THR A 93 0.15 15.04 -20.93
CA THR A 93 -0.81 15.02 -22.05
C THR A 93 -2.08 14.35 -21.57
N LEU A 94 -3.22 14.91 -21.96
CA LEU A 94 -4.54 14.45 -21.60
C LEU A 94 -5.32 14.07 -22.85
N LYS A 95 -6.17 13.02 -22.74
CA LYS A 95 -7.14 12.70 -23.78
C LYS A 95 -8.50 12.41 -23.18
N LEU A 96 -9.52 12.78 -23.89
CA LEU A 96 -10.91 12.41 -23.61
C LEU A 96 -11.43 11.60 -24.81
N ASP A 97 -11.86 10.37 -24.56
CA ASP A 97 -12.32 9.43 -25.58
C ASP A 97 -11.35 9.26 -26.78
N GLY A 98 -10.04 9.28 -26.45
CA GLY A 98 -8.94 9.14 -27.41
C GLY A 98 -8.51 10.45 -28.11
N SER A 99 -9.26 11.55 -27.96
CA SER A 99 -8.93 12.86 -28.53
C SER A 99 -8.16 13.74 -27.57
N THR A 100 -7.17 14.48 -28.08
CA THR A 100 -6.52 15.60 -27.37
C THR A 100 -7.29 16.91 -27.52
N GLU A 101 -8.30 16.93 -28.39
CA GLU A 101 -9.17 18.07 -28.60
C GLU A 101 -10.46 17.87 -27.80
N PHE A 102 -10.68 18.67 -26.80
CA PHE A 102 -11.88 18.72 -25.95
C PHE A 102 -12.07 20.13 -25.39
N SER A 103 -13.31 20.49 -25.10
CA SER A 103 -13.63 21.79 -24.53
C SER A 103 -13.26 21.87 -23.04
N GLU A 104 -13.16 23.08 -22.51
CA GLU A 104 -12.95 23.31 -21.09
C GLU A 104 -14.11 22.76 -20.24
N GLU A 105 -15.34 22.83 -20.72
CA GLU A 105 -16.53 22.26 -20.08
C GLU A 105 -16.45 20.73 -19.98
N GLU A 106 -16.03 20.06 -21.06
CA GLU A 106 -15.80 18.60 -21.05
C GLU A 106 -14.69 18.22 -20.10
N ALA A 107 -13.58 18.98 -20.07
CA ALA A 107 -12.48 18.75 -19.12
C ALA A 107 -12.95 18.90 -17.67
N GLN A 108 -13.73 19.92 -17.34
CA GLN A 108 -14.28 20.15 -16.01
C GLN A 108 -15.26 19.04 -15.60
N THR A 109 -16.19 18.69 -16.49
CA THR A 109 -17.21 17.64 -16.26
C THR A 109 -16.53 16.29 -15.94
N ASN A 110 -15.48 15.95 -16.67
CA ASN A 110 -14.74 14.71 -16.50
C ASN A 110 -13.57 14.83 -15.50
N ARG A 111 -13.40 16.00 -14.88
CA ARG A 111 -12.29 16.31 -13.97
C ARG A 111 -10.93 15.97 -14.59
N LEU A 112 -10.78 16.22 -15.88
CA LEU A 112 -9.60 15.90 -16.69
C LEU A 112 -8.61 17.07 -16.63
N ASN A 113 -7.58 16.93 -15.80
CA ASN A 113 -6.50 17.91 -15.67
C ASN A 113 -5.20 17.23 -15.21
N CYS A 114 -4.08 17.91 -15.39
CA CYS A 114 -2.76 17.36 -15.08
C CYS A 114 -2.49 17.17 -13.59
N GLU A 115 -3.08 17.98 -12.73
CA GLU A 115 -2.98 17.80 -11.27
C GLU A 115 -3.59 16.45 -10.86
N ARG A 116 -4.75 16.14 -11.41
CA ARG A 116 -5.40 14.84 -11.20
C ARG A 116 -4.59 13.68 -11.76
N GLY A 117 -3.94 13.87 -12.91
CA GLY A 117 -3.00 12.89 -13.45
C GLY A 117 -1.84 12.59 -12.49
N ARG A 118 -1.22 13.65 -11.93
CA ARG A 118 -0.16 13.51 -10.91
C ARG A 118 -0.67 12.86 -9.62
N MET A 119 -1.90 13.21 -9.18
CA MET A 119 -2.54 12.56 -8.05
C MET A 119 -2.72 11.04 -8.31
N TYR A 120 -3.18 10.63 -9.49
CA TYR A 120 -3.32 9.22 -9.84
C TYR A 120 -1.97 8.51 -9.91
N ARG A 121 -0.93 9.12 -10.48
CA ARG A 121 0.43 8.58 -10.46
C ARG A 121 0.86 8.28 -9.03
N ASN A 122 0.75 9.26 -8.14
CA ASN A 122 1.16 9.09 -6.75
C ASN A 122 0.32 8.02 -6.04
N TYR A 123 -0.99 8.01 -6.24
CA TYR A 123 -1.91 7.03 -5.68
C TYR A 123 -1.58 5.60 -6.11
N TYR A 124 -1.52 5.34 -7.42
CA TYR A 124 -1.26 3.99 -7.91
C TYR A 124 0.17 3.53 -7.62
N THR A 125 1.16 4.40 -7.79
CA THR A 125 2.55 4.06 -7.46
C THR A 125 2.72 3.77 -5.97
N TYR A 126 2.04 4.51 -5.09
CA TYR A 126 2.09 4.24 -3.65
C TYR A 126 1.41 2.92 -3.30
N LEU A 127 0.14 2.75 -3.64
CA LEU A 127 -0.65 1.59 -3.20
C LEU A 127 -0.16 0.26 -3.78
N TYR A 128 0.29 0.26 -5.04
CA TYR A 128 0.81 -0.95 -5.69
C TYR A 128 2.30 -1.19 -5.39
N GLY A 129 3.01 -0.16 -4.91
CA GLY A 129 4.38 -0.28 -4.44
C GLY A 129 4.52 -0.59 -2.95
N LEU A 130 3.43 -0.71 -2.19
CA LEU A 130 3.50 -1.15 -0.80
C LEU A 130 3.84 -2.66 -0.73
N PRO A 131 4.68 -3.10 0.24
CA PRO A 131 5.30 -2.33 1.32
C PRO A 131 6.61 -1.63 0.95
N MET A 132 7.18 -1.82 -0.26
CA MET A 132 8.48 -1.25 -0.68
C MET A 132 8.51 0.29 -0.55
N LYS A 133 7.38 0.96 -0.82
CA LYS A 133 7.21 2.41 -0.69
C LYS A 133 7.45 2.95 0.73
N LEU A 134 7.40 2.10 1.75
CA LEU A 134 7.73 2.50 3.12
C LEU A 134 9.22 2.75 3.36
N ARG A 135 10.08 2.49 2.37
CA ARG A 135 11.50 2.87 2.36
C ARG A 135 11.77 4.23 1.72
N ASP A 136 10.77 4.86 1.12
CA ASP A 136 10.95 6.13 0.44
C ASP A 136 11.38 7.24 1.41
N PRO A 137 12.18 8.21 0.94
CA PRO A 137 12.51 9.39 1.71
C PRO A 137 11.26 10.10 2.22
N GLY A 138 11.32 10.61 3.46
CA GLY A 138 10.20 11.28 4.11
C GLY A 138 9.19 10.33 4.74
N THR A 139 9.43 9.02 4.75
CA THR A 139 8.65 8.03 5.52
C THR A 139 9.36 7.73 6.84
N HIS A 140 8.62 7.81 7.94
CA HIS A 140 9.10 7.53 9.29
C HIS A 140 8.41 6.30 9.87
N VAL A 141 9.13 5.19 9.88
CA VAL A 141 8.69 3.91 10.44
C VAL A 141 8.92 3.90 11.94
N ASP A 142 7.88 3.64 12.73
CA ASP A 142 8.01 3.51 14.18
C ASP A 142 8.90 2.28 14.51
N PRO A 143 9.92 2.41 15.36
CA PRO A 143 10.75 1.27 15.74
C PRO A 143 9.99 0.19 16.53
N LYS A 144 8.84 0.52 17.11
CA LYS A 144 8.01 -0.41 17.89
C LYS A 144 7.04 -1.15 16.98
N VAL A 145 7.04 -2.49 17.06
CA VAL A 145 6.02 -3.36 16.49
C VAL A 145 4.99 -3.67 17.57
N GLU A 146 3.71 -3.56 17.21
CA GLU A 146 2.60 -3.94 18.08
C GLU A 146 1.97 -5.25 17.61
N SER A 147 1.50 -6.09 18.56
CA SER A 147 0.54 -7.14 18.26
C SER A 147 -0.86 -6.59 18.46
N ARG A 148 -1.72 -6.72 17.45
CA ARG A 148 -3.06 -6.15 17.47
C ARG A 148 -4.06 -7.08 16.80
N ALA A 149 -5.15 -7.38 17.50
CA ALA A 149 -6.29 -8.05 16.89
C ALA A 149 -7.08 -7.08 15.99
N PHE A 150 -7.38 -7.49 14.76
CA PHE A 150 -8.20 -6.74 13.84
C PHE A 150 -9.09 -7.69 13.02
N LYS A 151 -10.41 -7.44 13.00
CA LYS A 151 -11.39 -8.28 12.27
C LYS A 151 -11.27 -9.79 12.57
N GLY A 152 -10.93 -10.13 13.81
CA GLY A 152 -10.87 -11.53 14.28
C GLY A 152 -9.55 -12.26 14.04
N LYS A 153 -8.53 -11.59 13.51
CA LYS A 153 -7.17 -12.12 13.32
C LYS A 153 -6.14 -11.28 14.07
N GLU A 154 -5.09 -11.94 14.60
CA GLU A 154 -3.93 -11.27 15.20
C GLU A 154 -2.92 -10.89 14.11
N TYR A 155 -2.36 -9.69 14.24
CA TYR A 155 -1.39 -9.13 13.29
C TYR A 155 -0.19 -8.52 14.02
N LEU A 156 0.95 -8.51 13.34
CA LEU A 156 2.04 -7.59 13.64
C LEU A 156 1.74 -6.25 12.96
N VAL A 157 1.79 -5.17 13.73
CA VAL A 157 1.39 -3.84 13.22
C VAL A 157 2.56 -2.87 13.26
N LEU A 158 2.79 -2.23 12.12
CA LEU A 158 3.76 -1.19 11.91
C LEU A 158 3.05 0.15 11.75
N LYS A 159 3.46 1.14 12.53
CA LYS A 159 3.03 2.52 12.37
C LYS A 159 4.01 3.26 11.47
N ALA A 160 3.50 4.07 10.55
CA ALA A 160 4.29 5.02 9.76
C ALA A 160 3.66 6.41 9.78
N THR A 161 4.52 7.41 9.76
CA THR A 161 4.20 8.83 9.57
C THR A 161 5.07 9.38 8.45
N TYR A 162 4.78 10.58 7.99
CA TYR A 162 5.46 11.16 6.84
C TYR A 162 5.88 12.59 7.12
N ASP A 163 6.89 13.06 6.40
CA ASP A 163 7.17 14.49 6.33
C ASP A 163 5.94 15.22 5.76
N GLN A 164 5.71 16.46 6.21
CA GLN A 164 4.51 17.23 5.86
C GLN A 164 4.31 17.38 4.34
N GLU A 165 5.39 17.39 3.57
CA GLU A 165 5.40 17.52 2.12
C GLU A 165 5.00 16.19 1.41
N VAL A 166 5.13 15.06 2.12
CA VAL A 166 4.79 13.73 1.63
C VAL A 166 3.35 13.37 1.99
N GLY A 167 2.96 13.64 3.23
CA GLY A 167 1.62 13.36 3.72
C GLY A 167 1.44 13.72 5.19
N SER A 168 0.21 13.94 5.61
CA SER A 168 -0.12 14.30 6.98
C SER A 168 -0.80 13.19 7.77
N ASP A 169 -1.22 12.09 7.11
CA ASP A 169 -1.96 11.02 7.74
C ASP A 169 -1.05 10.07 8.52
N VAL A 170 -1.60 9.47 9.57
CA VAL A 170 -0.93 8.42 10.33
C VAL A 170 -1.41 7.08 9.81
N TRP A 171 -0.47 6.23 9.39
CA TRP A 171 -0.74 4.95 8.79
C TRP A 171 -0.33 3.79 9.69
N PHE A 172 -1.11 2.71 9.64
CA PHE A 172 -0.87 1.43 10.28
C PHE A 172 -0.93 0.33 9.22
N PHE A 173 0.11 -0.48 9.17
CA PHE A 173 0.22 -1.61 8.25
C PHE A 173 0.20 -2.89 9.06
N TYR A 174 -0.67 -3.82 8.67
CA TYR A 174 -0.93 -5.05 9.39
C TYR A 174 -0.36 -6.21 8.59
N PHE A 175 0.50 -6.98 9.23
CA PHE A 175 1.22 -8.08 8.61
C PHE A 175 0.85 -9.39 9.30
N ASP A 176 0.67 -10.43 8.52
CA ASP A 176 0.52 -11.80 9.01
C ASP A 176 1.76 -12.18 9.83
N PRO A 177 1.62 -12.72 11.05
CA PRO A 177 2.75 -12.97 11.93
C PRO A 177 3.64 -14.13 11.48
N GLU A 178 3.18 -15.00 10.59
CA GLU A 178 3.91 -16.17 10.10
C GLU A 178 4.58 -15.88 8.75
N THR A 179 3.85 -15.32 7.82
CA THR A 179 4.30 -15.07 6.43
C THR A 179 4.88 -13.68 6.22
N TYR A 180 4.53 -12.71 7.06
CA TYR A 180 4.82 -11.28 6.90
C TYR A 180 4.15 -10.64 5.68
N ALA A 181 3.17 -11.31 5.07
CA ALA A 181 2.32 -10.73 4.04
C ALA A 181 1.56 -9.53 4.61
N MET A 182 1.51 -8.43 3.87
CA MET A 182 0.69 -7.29 4.23
C MET A 182 -0.77 -7.59 3.86
N GLU A 183 -1.66 -7.59 4.86
CA GLU A 183 -3.07 -7.95 4.67
C GLU A 183 -4.04 -6.80 4.95
N VAL A 184 -3.60 -5.79 5.68
CA VAL A 184 -4.42 -4.59 5.92
C VAL A 184 -3.50 -3.37 5.95
N TYR A 185 -3.99 -2.25 5.44
CA TYR A 185 -3.49 -0.94 5.82
C TYR A 185 -4.65 -0.04 6.22
N GLN A 186 -4.37 0.84 7.16
CA GLN A 186 -5.36 1.71 7.79
C GLN A 186 -4.73 3.07 8.02
N PHE A 187 -5.44 4.14 7.73
CA PHE A 187 -4.96 5.47 8.04
C PHE A 187 -5.98 6.30 8.79
N TYR A 188 -5.46 7.24 9.55
CA TYR A 188 -6.23 8.25 10.26
C TYR A 188 -5.68 9.62 9.90
N LYS A 189 -6.57 10.61 9.77
CA LYS A 189 -6.15 11.99 9.58
C LYS A 189 -5.52 12.51 10.85
N SER A 190 -4.39 13.22 10.71
CA SER A 190 -3.84 13.98 11.82
C SER A 190 -4.72 15.18 12.11
N GLU A 191 -5.00 15.39 13.39
CA GLU A 191 -5.74 16.54 13.91
C GLU A 191 -4.85 17.30 14.90
N PRO A 192 -5.08 18.60 15.17
CA PRO A 192 -4.23 19.39 16.06
C PRO A 192 -4.06 18.83 17.47
N ASP A 193 -5.04 18.07 17.95
CA ASP A 193 -5.07 17.42 19.26
C ASP A 193 -4.71 15.92 19.21
N GLY A 194 -4.26 15.42 18.06
CA GLY A 194 -3.84 14.03 17.87
C GLY A 194 -4.40 13.38 16.62
N THR A 195 -4.49 12.04 16.64
CA THR A 195 -5.04 11.24 15.53
C THR A 195 -6.57 11.21 15.61
N GLY A 196 -7.23 11.66 14.55
CA GLY A 196 -8.70 11.69 14.47
C GLY A 196 -9.30 10.29 14.47
N LYS A 197 -9.84 9.86 15.62
CA LYS A 197 -10.28 8.49 15.91
C LYS A 197 -11.29 7.92 14.91
N ASP A 198 -12.22 8.76 14.44
CA ASP A 198 -13.29 8.36 13.52
C ASP A 198 -13.02 8.85 12.08
N THR A 199 -11.78 9.21 11.77
CA THR A 199 -11.37 9.67 10.44
C THR A 199 -10.69 8.57 9.65
N GLY A 200 -10.53 8.79 8.34
CA GLY A 200 -9.80 7.90 7.46
C GLY A 200 -10.49 6.57 7.19
N GLU A 201 -9.72 5.63 6.74
CA GLU A 201 -10.21 4.39 6.16
C GLU A 201 -9.30 3.22 6.54
N TYR A 202 -9.83 2.00 6.46
CA TYR A 202 -9.02 0.80 6.42
C TYR A 202 -9.31 0.00 5.14
N ILE A 203 -8.30 -0.70 4.69
CA ILE A 203 -8.31 -1.43 3.44
C ILE A 203 -7.92 -2.87 3.71
N LEU A 204 -8.85 -3.80 3.44
CA LEU A 204 -8.60 -5.23 3.53
C LEU A 204 -7.99 -5.71 2.21
N LEU A 205 -6.88 -6.42 2.32
CA LEU A 205 -6.15 -6.99 1.19
C LEU A 205 -6.41 -8.49 1.15
N SER A 206 -6.66 -9.02 -0.03
CA SER A 206 -6.84 -10.46 -0.19
C SER A 206 -6.41 -10.97 -1.56
N GLY A 207 -6.04 -12.25 -1.59
CA GLY A 207 -5.42 -12.86 -2.75
C GLY A 207 -4.04 -12.24 -3.03
N MET A 208 -3.26 -12.95 -3.83
CA MET A 208 -1.97 -12.45 -4.31
C MET A 208 -1.89 -12.71 -5.80
N GLU A 209 -1.35 -11.73 -6.52
CA GLU A 209 -1.06 -11.78 -7.95
C GLU A 209 0.41 -11.44 -8.15
N GLU A 210 1.12 -12.22 -8.95
CA GLU A 210 2.51 -11.92 -9.27
C GLU A 210 2.60 -11.02 -10.50
N VAL A 211 3.12 -9.82 -10.32
CA VAL A 211 3.36 -8.86 -11.41
C VAL A 211 4.86 -8.58 -11.47
N GLN A 212 5.53 -9.06 -12.50
CA GLN A 212 6.98 -8.88 -12.70
C GLN A 212 7.83 -9.29 -11.49
N GLY A 213 7.49 -10.42 -10.86
CA GLY A 213 8.20 -10.95 -9.70
C GLY A 213 7.86 -10.25 -8.39
N ILE A 214 6.85 -9.39 -8.38
CA ILE A 214 6.33 -8.72 -7.18
C ILE A 214 4.96 -9.31 -6.83
N MET A 215 4.81 -9.79 -5.59
CA MET A 215 3.56 -10.29 -5.06
C MET A 215 2.68 -9.13 -4.60
N MET A 216 1.66 -8.81 -5.38
CA MET A 216 0.71 -7.72 -5.10
C MET A 216 -0.62 -8.28 -4.59
N PRO A 217 -1.28 -7.64 -3.62
CA PRO A 217 -2.65 -8.02 -3.26
C PRO A 217 -3.59 -7.92 -4.48
N LYS A 218 -4.36 -8.99 -4.73
CA LYS A 218 -5.33 -9.03 -5.84
C LYS A 218 -6.50 -8.09 -5.60
N THR A 219 -6.99 -8.04 -4.37
CA THR A 219 -8.11 -7.16 -4.03
C THR A 219 -7.74 -6.18 -2.91
N ARG A 220 -8.32 -4.99 -2.98
CA ARG A 220 -8.26 -3.93 -1.96
C ARG A 220 -9.68 -3.46 -1.69
N ALA A 221 -10.28 -3.92 -0.58
CA ALA A 221 -11.62 -3.54 -0.17
C ALA A 221 -11.57 -2.42 0.86
N TRP A 222 -12.19 -1.29 0.54
CA TRP A 222 -12.11 -0.01 1.26
C TRP A 222 -13.31 0.19 2.18
N TYR A 223 -13.06 0.62 3.41
CA TYR A 223 -14.07 0.88 4.43
C TYR A 223 -13.73 2.12 5.24
N TYR A 224 -14.74 2.88 5.67
CA TYR A 224 -14.52 3.93 6.65
C TYR A 224 -14.20 3.36 8.04
N ASN A 225 -13.26 3.99 8.76
CA ASN A 225 -12.94 3.64 10.14
C ASN A 225 -14.15 3.85 11.09
N LYS A 226 -14.94 4.89 10.81
CA LYS A 226 -16.02 5.36 11.69
C LYS A 226 -17.12 4.33 11.93
N ASP A 227 -17.54 3.65 10.88
CA ASP A 227 -18.77 2.84 10.90
C ASP A 227 -18.68 1.57 10.06
N ASP A 228 -17.49 1.20 9.65
CA ASP A 228 -17.25 0.04 8.77
C ASP A 228 -18.01 0.11 7.43
N LYS A 229 -18.45 1.29 7.02
CA LYS A 229 -19.19 1.45 5.78
C LYS A 229 -18.29 1.16 4.58
N TYR A 230 -18.72 0.23 3.75
CA TYR A 230 -18.05 -0.16 2.53
C TYR A 230 -18.06 0.97 1.49
N LEU A 231 -16.91 1.21 0.86
CA LEU A 231 -16.68 2.25 -0.13
C LEU A 231 -16.53 1.69 -1.54
N GLY A 232 -15.88 0.55 -1.68
CA GLY A 232 -15.59 -0.05 -2.96
C GLY A 232 -14.46 -1.08 -2.87
N THR A 233 -14.20 -1.76 -3.97
CA THR A 233 -13.09 -2.73 -4.09
C THR A 233 -12.34 -2.46 -5.38
N ASP A 234 -11.02 -2.34 -5.27
CA ASP A 234 -10.11 -2.40 -6.41
C ASP A 234 -9.67 -3.85 -6.60
N ILE A 235 -9.83 -4.37 -7.83
CA ILE A 235 -9.48 -5.72 -8.22
C ILE A 235 -8.40 -5.65 -9.29
N LEU A 236 -7.23 -6.21 -8.99
CA LEU A 236 -6.15 -6.39 -9.97
C LEU A 236 -6.56 -7.53 -10.92
N GLU A 237 -6.70 -7.21 -12.19
CA GLU A 237 -7.04 -8.17 -13.25
C GLU A 237 -5.78 -8.61 -14.00
N GLU A 238 -5.82 -9.86 -14.50
CA GLU A 238 -4.76 -10.44 -15.34
C GLU A 238 -4.66 -9.79 -16.71
#